data_f433b67349cf2b0fcba191fef3bc5b57
#
_entry.id   f433b67349cf2b0fcba191fef3bc5b57
#
_cell.length_a   1.000
_cell.length_b   1.000
_cell.length_c   1.000
_cell.angle_alpha   90.00
_cell.angle_beta   90.00
_cell.angle_gamma   90.00
#
_symmetry.space_group_name_H-M   'P 1'
#
loop_
_entity.id
_entity.type
_entity.pdbx_description
1 polymer ?
#
loop_
_entity_poly.entity_id
_entity_poly.type
_entity_poly.pdbx_seq_one_letter_code
_entity_poly.pdbx_strand_id
1 'polypeptide(L)'
;KSSFRPLATKPVAKPVATIKTVFKSTATSTVVKPSAKPVNVAKPATATKPVTMAKPVSATKSTSTAKSSTNATATKSAATGKATTATKPAASGTSKPTAKPAVTDEKPVVQKRATEKTATKKVVKTTDANSIQANTAVITRNKVGSVVTPTTERKENMPNVRVLLGSRSSDATVTSTANMVVLNSGNGQVSTISANRGTSIGVRGGKIAVNGKTIDSVVTLKPANSDAPFLFEGKGYRGGLTLRANNGTMMVINAVPLEDYLYGVVPQEVVPSWPAAALEAQAVAARTYALHTMEQNKGKFYDVSNSTDHQVYSGVSGESQATTNAVNKTKGIVMLYDQRPINALFHSDGGGYTEDSVNVWGSDVPYLKGVKDFSTGTSTSNWTVTTSRQALESKLNAASKGVGKLKSIQLTPLGKPGQQTYDRGVSGRIKSATFIGTSGKTTVDGDALRSILGLKSTLFDFYVNHNPAKGTGKAYHSFTGKNDTVYIKGHGWGHGLGMSQWGAAEMAKRANPGDTNYYQTILRHYYSGITLKKMY
;
A
#
# COMPACT_ATOMS: atom_id res chain seq x y z
N LYS A 1 -8.05 -17.22 -20.45
CA LYS A 1 -8.45 -16.02 -19.68
C LYS A 1 -7.67 -16.06 -18.39
N SER A 2 -6.50 -15.44 -18.37
CA SER A 2 -5.67 -15.28 -17.17
C SER A 2 -6.29 -14.11 -16.39
N SER A 3 -6.86 -14.40 -15.23
CA SER A 3 -7.31 -13.38 -14.30
C SER A 3 -6.09 -12.74 -13.65
N PHE A 4 -5.67 -11.60 -14.15
CA PHE A 4 -4.69 -10.76 -13.46
C PHE A 4 -5.29 -10.30 -12.13
N ARG A 5 -4.72 -10.79 -11.05
CA ARG A 5 -5.02 -10.28 -9.72
C ARG A 5 -4.29 -8.92 -9.58
N PRO A 6 -4.99 -7.80 -9.38
CA PRO A 6 -4.33 -6.52 -9.23
C PRO A 6 -3.47 -6.52 -7.97
N LEU A 7 -2.27 -5.99 -8.09
CA LEU A 7 -1.37 -5.79 -6.95
C LEU A 7 -2.01 -4.85 -5.93
N ALA A 8 -2.04 -5.29 -4.68
CA ALA A 8 -2.58 -4.49 -3.58
C ALA A 8 -1.74 -3.21 -3.41
N THR A 9 -2.42 -2.07 -3.35
CA THR A 9 -1.78 -0.81 -3.00
C THR A 9 -1.47 -0.78 -1.52
N LYS A 10 -0.27 -0.33 -1.16
CA LYS A 10 0.14 -0.20 0.24
C LYS A 10 -0.53 1.03 0.87
N PRO A 11 -1.09 0.90 2.06
CA PRO A 11 -1.38 2.08 2.86
C PRO A 11 -0.05 2.73 3.28
N VAL A 12 0.03 4.03 3.09
CA VAL A 12 1.14 4.85 3.59
C VAL A 12 1.07 4.85 5.10
N ALA A 13 2.11 4.38 5.76
CA ALA A 13 2.24 4.53 7.20
C ALA A 13 2.33 6.02 7.53
N LYS A 14 1.28 6.58 8.13
CA LYS A 14 1.35 7.88 8.81
C LYS A 14 2.28 7.74 10.01
N PRO A 15 3.07 8.77 10.37
CA PRO A 15 3.70 8.79 11.68
C PRO A 15 2.59 8.66 12.73
N VAL A 16 2.72 7.68 13.61
CA VAL A 16 1.71 7.27 14.59
C VAL A 16 1.47 8.42 15.57
N ALA A 17 0.37 9.12 15.42
CA ALA A 17 -0.30 9.72 16.54
C ALA A 17 -1.08 8.57 17.23
N THR A 18 -0.74 8.30 18.48
CA THR A 18 -1.30 7.24 19.30
C THR A 18 -2.81 7.42 19.43
N ILE A 19 -3.61 6.70 18.63
CA ILE A 19 -5.06 6.59 18.85
C ILE A 19 -5.29 5.32 19.68
N LYS A 20 -5.68 5.52 20.92
CA LYS A 20 -6.24 4.46 21.78
C LYS A 20 -7.55 3.98 21.17
N THR A 21 -7.54 2.85 20.50
CA THR A 21 -8.76 2.17 20.05
C THR A 21 -9.35 1.39 21.23
N VAL A 22 -10.45 1.88 21.75
CA VAL A 22 -11.28 1.17 22.75
C VAL A 22 -12.17 0.20 21.98
N PHE A 23 -11.86 -1.09 22.05
CA PHE A 23 -12.79 -2.15 21.65
C PHE A 23 -13.84 -2.33 22.74
N LYS A 24 -15.10 -1.98 22.46
CA LYS A 24 -16.26 -2.44 23.23
C LYS A 24 -16.64 -3.85 22.77
N SER A 25 -16.30 -4.83 23.54
CA SER A 25 -16.87 -6.18 23.47
C SER A 25 -18.09 -6.23 24.42
N THR A 26 -19.26 -6.50 23.86
CA THR A 26 -20.46 -6.85 24.62
C THR A 26 -20.40 -8.34 24.96
N ALA A 27 -20.15 -8.65 26.21
CA ALA A 27 -20.45 -9.97 26.78
C ALA A 27 -21.12 -9.76 28.13
N THR A 28 -22.35 -10.17 28.19
CA THR A 28 -23.18 -10.30 29.41
C THR A 28 -22.58 -11.36 30.30
N SER A 29 -22.28 -11.04 31.56
CA SER A 29 -22.22 -12.03 32.63
C SER A 29 -22.30 -11.41 34.02
N THR A 30 -23.00 -12.08 34.83
CA THR A 30 -23.53 -11.97 36.15
C THR A 30 -22.53 -11.52 37.23
N VAL A 31 -23.08 -10.73 38.16
CA VAL A 31 -22.51 -10.16 39.36
C VAL A 31 -22.15 -11.22 40.40
N VAL A 32 -20.95 -11.13 40.98
CA VAL A 32 -20.65 -11.49 42.36
C VAL A 32 -19.62 -10.51 42.94
N LYS A 33 -20.00 -9.86 44.04
CA LYS A 33 -19.19 -8.92 44.82
C LYS A 33 -18.45 -9.69 45.94
N PRO A 34 -17.19 -9.37 46.25
CA PRO A 34 -16.90 -9.02 47.66
C PRO A 34 -16.02 -7.77 47.83
N SER A 35 -16.24 -7.16 48.97
CA SER A 35 -15.64 -5.97 49.54
C SER A 35 -14.24 -6.19 50.12
N ALA A 36 -13.32 -5.22 49.93
CA ALA A 36 -12.31 -4.85 50.93
C ALA A 36 -11.72 -3.47 50.61
N LYS A 37 -11.52 -2.68 51.67
CA LYS A 37 -11.08 -1.28 51.69
C LYS A 37 -9.56 -1.10 51.45
N PRO A 38 -9.09 0.12 51.16
CA PRO A 38 -7.74 0.41 50.69
C PRO A 38 -6.74 0.65 51.84
N VAL A 39 -5.47 0.33 51.57
CA VAL A 39 -4.31 0.73 52.39
C VAL A 39 -3.53 1.81 51.62
N ASN A 40 -3.33 2.95 52.28
CA ASN A 40 -2.47 4.06 51.91
C ASN A 40 -0.99 3.66 51.98
N VAL A 41 -0.21 3.95 50.93
CA VAL A 41 1.25 4.12 51.05
C VAL A 41 1.69 5.32 50.24
N ALA A 42 2.58 6.07 50.89
CA ALA A 42 3.02 7.42 50.64
C ALA A 42 3.79 7.65 49.33
N LYS A 43 3.70 8.91 48.90
CA LYS A 43 4.43 9.62 47.84
C LYS A 43 5.89 9.86 48.25
N PRO A 44 6.85 9.85 47.34
CA PRO A 44 7.99 10.76 47.42
C PRO A 44 7.97 11.82 46.31
N ALA A 45 8.36 13.03 46.77
CA ALA A 45 8.48 14.24 45.99
C ALA A 45 9.80 14.24 45.20
N THR A 46 9.86 14.91 44.08
CA THR A 46 10.55 16.17 43.75
C THR A 46 10.76 16.30 42.24
N ALA A 47 10.24 17.36 41.77
CA ALA A 47 10.36 17.83 40.38
C ALA A 47 11.71 18.51 40.15
N THR A 48 12.26 18.36 38.97
CA THR A 48 13.19 19.32 38.37
C THR A 48 12.66 19.75 37.02
N LYS A 49 12.50 21.07 36.87
CA LYS A 49 12.05 21.79 35.67
C LYS A 49 13.14 21.77 34.58
N PRO A 50 12.77 21.72 33.30
CA PRO A 50 13.71 22.02 32.23
C PRO A 50 13.82 23.54 31.99
N VAL A 51 15.04 23.97 31.71
CA VAL A 51 15.50 25.31 31.42
C VAL A 51 14.97 25.78 30.07
N THR A 52 14.40 26.99 30.08
CA THR A 52 13.94 27.75 28.90
C THR A 52 15.16 28.37 28.21
N MET A 53 15.33 28.12 26.92
CA MET A 53 16.27 28.87 26.09
C MET A 53 15.58 30.03 25.39
N ALA A 54 16.27 31.20 25.44
CA ALA A 54 15.83 32.51 25.09
C ALA A 54 15.62 32.74 23.58
N LYS A 55 14.67 33.63 23.29
CA LYS A 55 14.47 34.30 21.99
C LYS A 55 15.64 35.24 21.66
N PRO A 56 15.99 35.44 20.39
CA PRO A 56 16.81 36.57 19.99
C PRO A 56 15.96 37.83 19.77
N VAL A 57 16.60 38.93 20.14
CA VAL A 57 16.13 40.31 20.26
C VAL A 57 16.00 40.95 18.87
N SER A 58 14.96 41.79 18.74
CA SER A 58 14.70 42.71 17.63
C SER A 58 15.69 43.87 17.59
N ALA A 59 16.11 44.30 16.42
CA ALA A 59 16.76 45.57 16.20
C ALA A 59 15.92 46.50 15.30
N THR A 60 15.48 47.52 15.94
CA THR A 60 15.35 48.98 15.63
C THR A 60 14.82 49.48 14.30
N LYS A 61 13.80 50.30 14.50
CA LYS A 61 13.16 51.31 13.65
C LYS A 61 14.13 52.29 13.02
N SER A 62 13.84 52.74 11.81
CA SER A 62 14.01 54.15 11.45
C SER A 62 12.80 54.64 10.64
N THR A 63 12.32 55.74 11.09
CA THR A 63 11.21 56.57 10.62
C THR A 63 11.63 57.47 9.45
N SER A 64 10.75 57.66 8.46
CA SER A 64 10.63 58.97 7.81
C SER A 64 9.23 59.15 7.25
N THR A 65 8.64 60.21 7.70
CA THR A 65 7.38 60.89 7.37
C THR A 65 7.41 61.55 5.99
N ALA A 66 6.28 61.48 5.24
CA ALA A 66 5.78 62.63 4.49
C ALA A 66 4.31 62.46 4.15
N LYS A 67 3.57 63.50 4.43
CA LYS A 67 2.15 63.79 4.24
C LYS A 67 1.84 64.10 2.78
N SER A 68 0.57 63.87 2.36
CA SER A 68 -0.42 64.91 1.98
C SER A 68 -1.41 64.29 0.97
N SER A 69 -2.69 64.16 1.32
CA SER A 69 -3.88 64.98 1.00
C SER A 69 -4.12 65.12 -0.51
N THR A 70 -5.29 64.87 -1.05
CA THR A 70 -6.65 65.38 -0.86
C THR A 70 -7.63 64.78 -1.87
N ASN A 71 -8.85 64.61 -1.41
CA ASN A 71 -10.16 64.87 -2.01
C ASN A 71 -10.54 64.49 -3.45
N ALA A 72 -11.57 63.63 -3.54
CA ALA A 72 -12.98 63.94 -3.84
C ALA A 72 -13.30 64.18 -5.35
N THR A 73 -14.23 63.51 -5.92
CA THR A 73 -15.61 63.90 -6.06
C THR A 73 -16.38 62.89 -6.97
N ALA A 74 -17.58 62.60 -6.56
CA ALA A 74 -18.59 61.84 -7.24
C ALA A 74 -19.18 62.60 -8.44
N THR A 75 -19.61 61.89 -9.47
CA THR A 75 -20.80 62.31 -10.22
C THR A 75 -21.57 61.12 -10.81
N LYS A 76 -22.82 61.09 -10.51
CA LYS A 76 -23.91 60.31 -11.12
C LYS A 76 -24.17 60.80 -12.54
N SER A 77 -24.60 59.93 -13.43
CA SER A 77 -25.69 60.22 -14.36
C SER A 77 -26.36 58.95 -14.85
N ALA A 78 -27.64 59.00 -14.75
CA ALA A 78 -28.63 58.03 -15.22
C ALA A 78 -29.11 58.42 -16.64
N ALA A 79 -29.70 57.48 -17.33
CA ALA A 79 -30.96 57.55 -18.10
C ALA A 79 -30.90 56.71 -19.38
N THR A 80 -31.73 55.70 -19.43
CA THR A 80 -33.01 55.55 -20.14
C THR A 80 -32.95 55.32 -21.65
N GLY A 81 -33.65 54.26 -22.06
CA GLY A 81 -34.33 54.22 -23.35
C GLY A 81 -34.36 52.88 -24.04
N LYS A 82 -35.32 52.09 -23.79
CA LYS A 82 -36.55 51.75 -24.51
C LYS A 82 -36.45 50.67 -25.61
N ALA A 83 -37.34 49.71 -25.45
CA ALA A 83 -37.71 48.54 -26.25
C ALA A 83 -38.29 48.86 -27.63
N THR A 84 -38.19 47.86 -28.52
CA THR A 84 -39.25 47.51 -29.51
C THR A 84 -38.94 46.09 -30.03
N THR A 85 -39.76 45.13 -29.73
CA THR A 85 -40.89 44.45 -30.41
C THR A 85 -40.58 43.76 -31.72
N ALA A 86 -40.73 42.43 -31.66
CA ALA A 86 -41.53 41.54 -32.51
C ALA A 86 -41.12 41.30 -33.96
N THR A 87 -40.98 40.07 -34.38
CA THR A 87 -42.04 39.29 -35.04
C THR A 87 -41.56 37.90 -35.44
N LYS A 88 -42.42 36.93 -35.15
CA LYS A 88 -42.38 35.57 -35.73
C LYS A 88 -43.20 35.61 -37.02
N PRO A 89 -42.93 34.75 -38.03
CA PRO A 89 -44.01 33.85 -38.40
C PRO A 89 -43.63 32.37 -38.58
N ALA A 90 -44.72 31.63 -38.59
CA ALA A 90 -44.83 30.20 -38.50
C ALA A 90 -44.91 29.51 -39.86
N ALA A 91 -44.73 28.21 -39.80
CA ALA A 91 -45.55 27.12 -40.34
C ALA A 91 -45.16 26.48 -41.69
N SER A 92 -45.11 25.22 -41.61
CA SER A 92 -45.78 24.13 -42.32
C SER A 92 -44.89 23.24 -43.21
N GLY A 93 -45.14 21.89 -43.04
CA GLY A 93 -44.79 20.93 -44.04
C GLY A 93 -44.61 19.52 -43.51
N THR A 94 -45.75 18.86 -43.31
CA THR A 94 -45.95 17.41 -43.11
C THR A 94 -45.31 16.53 -44.15
N SER A 95 -44.75 15.37 -43.76
CA SER A 95 -45.06 14.06 -44.33
C SER A 95 -44.31 12.90 -43.64
N LYS A 96 -45.08 11.94 -43.22
CA LYS A 96 -44.76 10.52 -42.90
C LYS A 96 -45.43 9.70 -44.03
N PRO A 97 -45.20 8.38 -44.25
CA PRO A 97 -44.43 7.34 -43.59
C PRO A 97 -43.73 6.34 -44.53
N THR A 98 -43.28 5.23 -43.91
CA THR A 98 -43.01 3.85 -44.42
C THR A 98 -41.56 3.46 -44.38
N ALA A 99 -41.17 2.35 -43.88
CA ALA A 99 -41.50 0.99 -43.66
C ALA A 99 -40.33 0.30 -42.95
N LYS A 100 -40.64 -0.62 -42.07
CA LYS A 100 -39.78 -1.58 -41.39
C LYS A 100 -39.39 -2.71 -42.35
N PRO A 101 -38.23 -3.33 -42.26
CA PRO A 101 -38.15 -4.77 -42.43
C PRO A 101 -37.59 -5.50 -41.20
N ALA A 102 -37.96 -6.77 -41.20
CA ALA A 102 -38.09 -7.73 -40.16
C ALA A 102 -36.77 -8.21 -39.54
N VAL A 103 -36.95 -8.65 -38.30
CA VAL A 103 -36.03 -9.43 -37.46
C VAL A 103 -35.94 -10.85 -38.05
N THR A 104 -34.71 -11.39 -38.15
CA THR A 104 -34.47 -12.84 -38.17
C THR A 104 -33.57 -13.18 -37.00
N ASP A 105 -34.15 -13.97 -36.08
CA ASP A 105 -33.46 -14.65 -35.00
C ASP A 105 -32.52 -15.73 -35.55
N GLU A 106 -31.22 -15.62 -35.25
CA GLU A 106 -30.35 -16.80 -35.28
C GLU A 106 -29.73 -17.03 -33.88
N LYS A 107 -30.13 -18.16 -33.30
CA LYS A 107 -29.58 -18.76 -32.08
C LYS A 107 -28.22 -19.38 -32.38
N PRO A 108 -27.19 -19.20 -31.55
CA PRO A 108 -25.96 -19.97 -31.68
C PRO A 108 -26.15 -21.38 -31.12
N VAL A 109 -25.74 -22.35 -31.93
CA VAL A 109 -25.72 -23.80 -31.70
C VAL A 109 -24.73 -24.14 -30.59
N VAL A 110 -25.23 -24.79 -29.54
CA VAL A 110 -24.43 -25.40 -28.46
C VAL A 110 -23.95 -26.78 -28.92
N GLN A 111 -22.66 -26.92 -29.17
CA GLN A 111 -22.04 -28.23 -29.32
C GLN A 111 -21.80 -28.87 -27.95
N LYS A 112 -22.53 -29.92 -27.66
CA LYS A 112 -22.31 -30.85 -26.55
C LYS A 112 -21.04 -31.65 -26.79
N ARG A 113 -20.07 -31.54 -25.89
CA ARG A 113 -18.93 -32.44 -25.78
C ARG A 113 -19.14 -33.40 -24.62
N ALA A 114 -18.89 -34.66 -24.90
CA ALA A 114 -19.20 -35.83 -24.10
C ALA A 114 -18.58 -35.82 -22.70
N THR A 115 -19.36 -36.31 -21.75
CA THR A 115 -19.00 -36.60 -20.36
C THR A 115 -18.14 -37.85 -20.29
N GLU A 116 -16.93 -37.72 -19.81
CA GLU A 116 -16.13 -38.84 -19.32
C GLU A 116 -16.34 -39.01 -17.80
N LYS A 117 -16.73 -40.23 -17.43
CA LYS A 117 -17.01 -40.65 -16.06
C LYS A 117 -15.72 -40.76 -15.28
N THR A 118 -15.52 -39.92 -14.27
CA THR A 118 -14.45 -40.09 -13.28
C THR A 118 -14.96 -40.92 -12.11
N ALA A 119 -14.34 -42.06 -11.89
CA ALA A 119 -14.64 -42.98 -10.79
C ALA A 119 -14.24 -42.35 -9.45
N THR A 120 -15.15 -42.36 -8.51
CA THR A 120 -14.97 -41.94 -7.13
C THR A 120 -14.07 -42.95 -6.41
N LYS A 121 -12.83 -42.54 -6.10
CA LYS A 121 -11.93 -43.29 -5.23
C LYS A 121 -12.03 -42.76 -3.79
N LYS A 122 -12.49 -43.64 -2.92
CA LYS A 122 -12.66 -43.48 -1.48
C LYS A 122 -11.30 -43.08 -0.84
N VAL A 123 -11.24 -41.93 -0.21
CA VAL A 123 -10.04 -41.46 0.55
C VAL A 123 -10.05 -42.12 1.91
N VAL A 124 -9.08 -43.01 2.14
CA VAL A 124 -8.72 -43.51 3.47
C VAL A 124 -7.75 -42.53 4.08
N LYS A 125 -8.08 -41.99 5.25
CA LYS A 125 -7.20 -41.20 6.08
C LYS A 125 -6.03 -42.08 6.56
N THR A 126 -4.84 -41.83 6.07
CA THR A 126 -3.61 -42.29 6.69
C THR A 126 -2.81 -41.06 7.12
N THR A 127 -2.49 -41.04 8.40
CA THR A 127 -1.84 -39.96 9.10
C THR A 127 -0.32 -39.93 8.84
N ASP A 128 0.23 -38.79 8.55
CA ASP A 128 1.30 -38.03 9.17
C ASP A 128 2.75 -38.15 8.69
N ALA A 129 3.29 -39.26 8.30
CA ALA A 129 4.73 -39.30 7.96
C ALA A 129 5.02 -38.98 6.48
N ASN A 130 4.08 -39.29 5.58
CA ASN A 130 4.26 -39.09 4.14
C ASN A 130 4.02 -37.65 3.66
N SER A 131 3.26 -36.82 4.41
CA SER A 131 2.99 -35.44 4.03
C SER A 131 4.21 -34.54 4.20
N ILE A 132 5.05 -34.79 5.22
CA ILE A 132 6.26 -34.01 5.49
C ILE A 132 7.35 -34.31 4.45
N GLN A 133 7.49 -35.59 4.05
CA GLN A 133 8.41 -35.97 2.98
C GLN A 133 7.96 -35.45 1.61
N ALA A 134 6.66 -35.44 1.33
CA ALA A 134 6.12 -34.86 0.11
C ALA A 134 6.37 -33.36 -0.01
N ASN A 135 6.23 -32.62 1.10
CA ASN A 135 6.51 -31.17 1.12
C ASN A 135 8.00 -30.86 0.99
N THR A 136 8.88 -31.68 1.59
CA THR A 136 10.32 -31.56 1.42
C THR A 136 10.77 -31.86 -0.02
N ALA A 137 10.12 -32.86 -0.65
CA ALA A 137 10.34 -33.18 -2.06
C ALA A 137 9.88 -32.08 -3.01
N VAL A 138 8.84 -31.31 -2.66
CA VAL A 138 8.37 -30.15 -3.44
C VAL A 138 9.40 -29.02 -3.40
N ILE A 139 10.02 -28.73 -2.23
CA ILE A 139 11.11 -27.75 -2.17
C ILE A 139 12.28 -28.16 -3.08
N THR A 140 12.59 -29.46 -3.12
CA THR A 140 13.70 -29.99 -3.93
C THR A 140 13.31 -30.10 -5.42
N ARG A 141 12.05 -30.39 -5.76
CA ARG A 141 11.57 -30.58 -7.15
C ARG A 141 11.25 -29.26 -7.86
N ASN A 142 10.74 -28.24 -7.17
CA ASN A 142 10.56 -26.91 -7.75
C ASN A 142 11.90 -26.21 -8.06
N LYS A 143 13.03 -26.87 -7.76
CA LYS A 143 14.38 -26.43 -8.06
C LYS A 143 14.88 -26.83 -9.46
N VAL A 144 14.08 -27.56 -10.25
CA VAL A 144 14.44 -27.96 -11.62
C VAL A 144 14.00 -26.90 -12.64
N GLY A 145 14.38 -25.68 -12.39
CA GLY A 145 14.54 -24.60 -13.34
C GLY A 145 15.77 -23.82 -12.91
N SER A 146 16.92 -24.17 -13.48
CA SER A 146 18.23 -23.50 -13.34
C SER A 146 18.45 -22.76 -12.02
N VAL A 147 18.92 -23.47 -11.02
CA VAL A 147 19.52 -22.85 -9.84
C VAL A 147 20.75 -22.08 -10.30
N VAL A 148 20.66 -20.76 -10.35
CA VAL A 148 21.86 -19.94 -10.33
C VAL A 148 22.51 -20.21 -8.99
N THR A 149 23.64 -20.93 -9.02
CA THR A 149 24.49 -21.08 -7.86
C THR A 149 24.82 -19.70 -7.34
N PRO A 150 24.46 -19.34 -6.09
CA PRO A 150 24.91 -18.08 -5.53
C PRO A 150 26.44 -18.08 -5.60
N THR A 151 27.00 -17.08 -6.25
CA THR A 151 28.45 -16.85 -6.17
C THR A 151 28.80 -16.74 -4.69
N THR A 152 29.77 -17.55 -4.26
CA THR A 152 30.29 -17.63 -2.89
C THR A 152 31.00 -16.36 -2.42
N GLU A 153 30.61 -15.18 -2.90
CA GLU A 153 31.07 -13.94 -2.31
C GLU A 153 30.41 -13.77 -0.93
N ARG A 154 31.26 -13.70 0.08
CA ARG A 154 30.91 -13.64 1.49
C ARG A 154 29.81 -12.62 1.79
N LYS A 155 28.74 -13.09 2.43
CA LYS A 155 27.61 -12.33 2.95
C LYS A 155 27.98 -11.46 4.18
N GLU A 156 29.28 -11.23 4.46
CA GLU A 156 29.78 -10.73 5.74
C GLU A 156 29.33 -9.32 6.11
N ASN A 157 28.93 -8.48 5.14
CA ASN A 157 28.45 -7.12 5.39
C ASN A 157 27.00 -6.88 4.94
N MET A 158 26.29 -7.94 4.56
CA MET A 158 24.91 -7.80 4.11
C MET A 158 23.95 -7.63 5.30
N PRO A 159 23.13 -6.57 5.33
CA PRO A 159 22.12 -6.41 6.39
C PRO A 159 21.14 -7.58 6.44
N ASN A 160 20.75 -7.99 7.65
CA ASN A 160 19.67 -8.94 7.86
C ASN A 160 18.37 -8.19 8.18
N VAL A 161 17.30 -8.54 7.48
CA VAL A 161 15.94 -8.02 7.72
C VAL A 161 15.22 -8.96 8.68
N ARG A 162 14.56 -8.40 9.70
CA ARG A 162 13.70 -9.13 10.63
C ARG A 162 12.25 -8.97 10.19
N VAL A 163 11.67 -10.00 9.58
CA VAL A 163 10.33 -10.00 9.00
C VAL A 163 9.34 -10.67 9.95
N LEU A 164 8.37 -9.95 10.46
CA LEU A 164 7.27 -10.53 11.25
C LEU A 164 6.38 -11.39 10.35
N LEU A 165 6.35 -12.71 10.60
CA LEU A 165 5.44 -13.65 9.94
C LEU A 165 4.08 -13.77 10.64
N GLY A 166 3.95 -13.18 11.82
CA GLY A 166 2.74 -13.16 12.63
C GLY A 166 2.95 -13.73 14.04
N SER A 167 1.83 -13.94 14.74
CA SER A 167 1.83 -14.57 16.07
C SER A 167 1.03 -15.86 16.05
N ARG A 168 1.38 -16.81 16.93
CA ARG A 168 0.72 -18.11 17.07
C ARG A 168 0.33 -18.35 18.54
N SER A 169 -0.91 -18.76 18.76
CA SER A 169 -1.41 -19.19 20.09
C SER A 169 -1.32 -20.71 20.29
N SER A 170 -1.09 -21.46 19.22
CA SER A 170 -0.90 -22.91 19.22
C SER A 170 0.48 -23.29 18.75
N ASP A 171 0.84 -24.55 18.92
CA ASP A 171 2.07 -25.10 18.38
C ASP A 171 2.09 -25.03 16.86
N ALA A 172 3.26 -24.77 16.30
CA ALA A 172 3.54 -24.73 14.88
C ALA A 172 4.65 -25.74 14.53
N THR A 173 4.83 -26.01 13.24
CA THR A 173 5.84 -26.97 12.78
C THR A 173 6.90 -26.29 11.94
N VAL A 174 8.16 -26.64 12.23
CA VAL A 174 9.35 -26.27 11.43
C VAL A 174 10.02 -27.51 10.89
N THR A 175 10.47 -27.45 9.63
CA THR A 175 11.25 -28.50 8.96
C THR A 175 12.32 -27.85 8.09
N SER A 176 13.49 -28.46 7.93
CA SER A 176 14.53 -27.99 7.00
C SER A 176 15.19 -29.18 6.32
N THR A 177 15.72 -28.98 5.12
CA THR A 177 16.54 -29.97 4.39
C THR A 177 17.95 -30.11 4.97
N ALA A 178 18.36 -29.15 5.81
CA ALA A 178 19.62 -29.21 6.58
C ALA A 178 19.32 -29.28 8.08
N ASN A 179 20.28 -29.75 8.86
CA ASN A 179 20.20 -29.64 10.32
C ASN A 179 20.01 -28.17 10.70
N MET A 180 19.22 -27.91 11.75
CA MET A 180 19.04 -26.57 12.30
C MET A 180 19.65 -26.49 13.70
N VAL A 181 20.42 -25.44 13.93
CA VAL A 181 20.94 -25.10 15.26
C VAL A 181 19.88 -24.33 16.03
N VAL A 182 19.66 -24.72 17.28
CA VAL A 182 18.75 -24.06 18.22
C VAL A 182 19.56 -23.22 19.18
N LEU A 183 19.37 -21.89 19.14
CA LEU A 183 20.08 -20.93 19.98
C LEU A 183 19.15 -20.33 21.03
N ASN A 184 19.63 -20.12 22.24
CA ASN A 184 18.92 -19.35 23.28
C ASN A 184 19.07 -17.83 23.07
N SER A 185 18.52 -17.04 23.99
CA SER A 185 18.57 -15.56 23.94
C SER A 185 19.97 -14.98 23.98
N GLY A 186 20.94 -15.69 24.56
CA GLY A 186 22.35 -15.34 24.58
C GLY A 186 23.16 -15.83 23.37
N ASN A 187 22.50 -16.35 22.33
CA ASN A 187 23.11 -16.99 21.16
C ASN A 187 23.92 -18.28 21.47
N GLY A 188 23.76 -18.84 22.67
CA GLY A 188 24.33 -20.14 23.01
C GLY A 188 23.55 -21.28 22.34
N GLN A 189 24.25 -22.22 21.70
CA GLN A 189 23.63 -23.41 21.14
C GLN A 189 23.16 -24.35 22.25
N VAL A 190 21.86 -24.69 22.24
CA VAL A 190 21.23 -25.54 23.25
C VAL A 190 20.77 -26.90 22.72
N SER A 191 20.57 -27.00 21.41
CA SER A 191 20.28 -28.29 20.74
C SER A 191 20.42 -28.15 19.21
N THR A 192 20.20 -29.28 18.53
CA THR A 192 20.14 -29.36 17.06
C THR A 192 18.89 -30.11 16.66
N ILE A 193 18.22 -29.62 15.64
CA ILE A 193 17.10 -30.27 14.95
C ILE A 193 17.68 -30.97 13.72
N SER A 194 17.41 -32.28 13.59
CA SER A 194 17.86 -33.06 12.44
C SER A 194 17.17 -32.64 11.15
N ALA A 195 17.89 -32.72 10.04
CA ALA A 195 17.37 -32.49 8.70
C ALA A 195 16.16 -33.39 8.40
N ASN A 196 15.22 -32.85 7.59
CA ASN A 196 14.02 -33.54 7.11
C ASN A 196 13.07 -34.03 8.22
N ARG A 197 13.19 -33.48 9.42
CA ARG A 197 12.37 -33.86 10.58
C ARG A 197 11.44 -32.72 10.98
N GLY A 198 10.13 -33.00 11.04
CA GLY A 198 9.15 -32.06 11.55
C GLY A 198 9.39 -31.83 13.06
N THR A 199 9.51 -30.58 13.45
CA THR A 199 9.79 -30.16 14.82
C THR A 199 8.68 -29.26 15.30
N SER A 200 8.05 -29.63 16.42
CA SER A 200 7.03 -28.79 17.09
C SER A 200 7.71 -27.65 17.84
N ILE A 201 7.17 -26.44 17.65
CA ILE A 201 7.56 -25.23 18.38
C ILE A 201 6.31 -24.57 18.96
N GLY A 202 6.42 -24.07 20.18
CA GLY A 202 5.28 -23.43 20.86
C GLY A 202 5.69 -22.68 22.12
N VAL A 203 4.71 -22.26 22.91
CA VAL A 203 4.93 -21.55 24.20
C VAL A 203 4.50 -22.43 25.37
N ARG A 204 5.35 -22.55 26.36
CA ARG A 204 5.09 -23.25 27.62
C ARG A 204 5.66 -22.43 28.79
N GLY A 205 4.81 -22.03 29.74
CA GLY A 205 5.25 -21.26 30.91
C GLY A 205 5.96 -19.93 30.56
N GLY A 206 5.50 -19.23 29.52
CA GLY A 206 6.11 -17.97 29.09
C GLY A 206 7.47 -18.11 28.35
N LYS A 207 7.86 -19.31 27.99
CA LYS A 207 9.10 -19.62 27.25
C LYS A 207 8.77 -20.40 25.98
N ILE A 208 9.67 -20.31 25.00
CA ILE A 208 9.60 -21.13 23.78
C ILE A 208 10.00 -22.56 24.10
N ALA A 209 9.20 -23.49 23.65
CA ALA A 209 9.46 -24.93 23.71
C ALA A 209 9.71 -25.47 22.29
N VAL A 210 10.70 -26.37 22.16
CA VAL A 210 11.04 -27.10 20.94
C VAL A 210 10.91 -28.59 21.23
N ASN A 211 10.04 -29.29 20.50
CA ASN A 211 9.67 -30.69 20.77
C ASN A 211 9.26 -30.92 22.25
N GLY A 212 8.47 -30.00 22.83
CA GLY A 212 8.02 -30.05 24.21
C GLY A 212 9.04 -29.60 25.25
N LYS A 213 10.33 -29.51 24.92
CA LYS A 213 11.36 -29.04 25.86
C LYS A 213 11.40 -27.51 25.88
N THR A 214 11.12 -26.92 27.03
CA THR A 214 11.20 -25.48 27.27
C THR A 214 12.65 -25.00 27.27
N ILE A 215 12.93 -23.91 26.54
CA ILE A 215 14.29 -23.37 26.36
C ILE A 215 14.40 -21.97 26.99
N ASP A 216 13.86 -20.94 26.31
CA ASP A 216 14.03 -19.55 26.71
C ASP A 216 12.84 -18.69 26.22
N SER A 217 12.75 -17.43 26.66
CA SER A 217 11.74 -16.46 26.17
C SER A 217 11.96 -16.06 24.71
N VAL A 218 13.22 -16.16 24.23
CA VAL A 218 13.60 -15.96 22.82
C VAL A 218 14.46 -17.13 22.38
N VAL A 219 14.11 -17.75 21.25
CA VAL A 219 14.84 -18.86 20.66
C VAL A 219 15.03 -18.58 19.16
N THR A 220 16.24 -18.82 18.65
CA THR A 220 16.55 -18.70 17.24
C THR A 220 16.89 -20.07 16.65
N LEU A 221 16.25 -20.40 15.53
CA LEU A 221 16.50 -21.60 14.74
C LEU A 221 17.22 -21.17 13.45
N LYS A 222 18.42 -21.70 13.20
CA LYS A 222 19.21 -21.40 11.99
C LYS A 222 19.58 -22.69 11.29
N PRO A 223 19.35 -22.83 9.97
CA PRO A 223 19.94 -23.93 9.20
C PRO A 223 21.47 -23.92 9.33
N ALA A 224 22.08 -25.10 9.56
CA ALA A 224 23.54 -25.23 9.62
C ALA A 224 24.20 -24.86 8.28
N ASN A 225 23.51 -25.13 7.18
CA ASN A 225 23.82 -24.56 5.86
C ASN A 225 22.96 -23.30 5.65
N SER A 226 23.58 -22.13 5.62
CA SER A 226 22.90 -20.84 5.48
C SER A 226 22.06 -20.70 4.20
N ASP A 227 22.37 -21.49 3.17
CA ASP A 227 21.65 -21.44 1.87
C ASP A 227 20.47 -22.42 1.84
N ALA A 228 20.38 -23.34 2.81
CA ALA A 228 19.27 -24.27 2.90
C ALA A 228 18.00 -23.53 3.37
N PRO A 229 16.89 -23.60 2.62
CA PRO A 229 15.62 -23.09 3.10
C PRO A 229 15.06 -23.98 4.20
N PHE A 230 14.20 -23.39 5.02
CA PHE A 230 13.37 -24.12 5.98
C PHE A 230 11.88 -23.92 5.67
N LEU A 231 11.06 -24.85 6.13
CA LEU A 231 9.60 -24.74 6.09
C LEU A 231 9.10 -24.31 7.47
N PHE A 232 8.27 -23.30 7.48
CA PHE A 232 7.45 -22.94 8.62
C PHE A 232 5.97 -23.08 8.21
N GLU A 233 5.25 -23.98 8.88
CA GLU A 233 3.86 -24.33 8.53
C GLU A 233 3.69 -24.64 7.02
N GLY A 234 4.63 -25.38 6.45
CA GLY A 234 4.62 -25.77 5.03
C GLY A 234 5.04 -24.69 4.04
N LYS A 235 5.32 -23.47 4.47
CA LYS A 235 5.85 -22.38 3.62
C LYS A 235 7.36 -22.29 3.73
N GLY A 236 8.04 -22.18 2.58
CA GLY A 236 9.50 -22.10 2.51
C GLY A 236 10.05 -20.71 2.75
N TYR A 237 11.11 -20.60 3.55
CA TYR A 237 11.82 -19.36 3.85
C TYR A 237 13.32 -19.54 3.82
N ARG A 238 14.07 -18.49 3.49
CA ARG A 238 15.52 -18.41 3.60
C ARG A 238 15.93 -17.83 4.96
N GLY A 239 17.20 -17.95 5.33
CA GLY A 239 17.73 -17.40 6.58
C GLY A 239 17.35 -18.22 7.80
N GLY A 240 17.00 -17.58 8.92
CA GLY A 240 16.64 -18.21 10.18
C GLY A 240 15.26 -17.78 10.70
N LEU A 241 14.82 -18.44 11.78
CA LEU A 241 13.56 -18.17 12.45
C LEU A 241 13.84 -17.78 13.90
N THR A 242 13.44 -16.57 14.29
CA THR A 242 13.47 -16.11 15.68
C THR A 242 12.06 -16.17 16.26
N LEU A 243 11.91 -16.86 17.34
CA LEU A 243 10.67 -17.09 18.09
C LEU A 243 10.76 -16.34 19.41
N ARG A 244 9.72 -15.57 19.72
CA ARG A 244 9.62 -14.84 20.97
C ARG A 244 8.30 -15.16 21.67
N ALA A 245 8.39 -15.59 22.92
CA ALA A 245 7.22 -15.73 23.77
C ALA A 245 6.68 -14.34 24.18
N ASN A 246 5.37 -14.12 24.03
CA ASN A 246 4.69 -12.88 24.36
C ASN A 246 3.27 -13.17 24.85
N ASN A 247 3.02 -13.02 26.15
CA ASN A 247 1.69 -13.19 26.77
C ASN A 247 0.95 -14.46 26.29
N GLY A 248 1.61 -15.61 26.39
CA GLY A 248 1.04 -16.90 25.98
C GLY A 248 1.01 -17.18 24.47
N THR A 249 1.41 -16.22 23.66
CA THR A 249 1.54 -16.38 22.20
C THR A 249 3.02 -16.43 21.79
N MET A 250 3.29 -16.97 20.61
CA MET A 250 4.61 -17.00 19.99
C MET A 250 4.65 -16.01 18.83
N MET A 251 5.43 -14.95 18.97
CA MET A 251 5.77 -14.07 17.85
C MET A 251 6.82 -14.77 16.98
N VAL A 252 6.57 -14.82 15.67
CA VAL A 252 7.39 -15.55 14.70
C VAL A 252 8.04 -14.55 13.75
N ILE A 253 9.38 -14.52 13.73
CA ILE A 253 10.18 -13.54 12.98
C ILE A 253 11.17 -14.29 12.10
N ASN A 254 11.12 -14.06 10.79
CA ASN A 254 12.14 -14.57 9.86
C ASN A 254 13.29 -13.57 9.80
N ALA A 255 14.46 -13.97 10.24
CA ALA A 255 15.71 -13.22 10.10
C ALA A 255 16.42 -13.66 8.82
N VAL A 256 16.45 -12.80 7.82
CA VAL A 256 16.86 -13.16 6.46
C VAL A 256 17.80 -12.11 5.87
N PRO A 257 18.87 -12.49 5.12
CA PRO A 257 19.70 -11.53 4.40
C PRO A 257 18.85 -10.66 3.46
N LEU A 258 19.17 -9.36 3.35
CA LEU A 258 18.34 -8.38 2.62
C LEU A 258 18.11 -8.78 1.16
N GLU A 259 19.11 -9.30 0.45
CA GLU A 259 18.92 -9.73 -0.94
C GLU A 259 18.01 -10.96 -1.02
N ASP A 260 18.16 -11.92 -0.10
CA ASP A 260 17.29 -13.10 -0.02
C ASP A 260 15.83 -12.71 0.31
N TYR A 261 15.63 -11.68 1.13
CA TYR A 261 14.32 -11.08 1.38
C TYR A 261 13.69 -10.51 0.10
N LEU A 262 14.50 -9.80 -0.71
CA LEU A 262 14.04 -9.19 -1.94
C LEU A 262 13.62 -10.21 -3.01
N TYR A 263 14.19 -11.42 -3.02
CA TYR A 263 13.75 -12.50 -3.91
C TYR A 263 12.28 -12.86 -3.69
N GLY A 264 11.81 -12.80 -2.43
CA GLY A 264 10.43 -13.09 -2.07
C GLY A 264 9.51 -11.86 -2.09
N VAL A 265 10.04 -10.64 -2.23
CA VAL A 265 9.28 -9.37 -2.24
C VAL A 265 9.05 -8.87 -3.66
N VAL A 266 10.10 -8.72 -4.47
CA VAL A 266 10.02 -8.05 -5.78
C VAL A 266 8.98 -8.71 -6.70
N PRO A 267 8.88 -10.05 -6.80
CA PRO A 267 7.87 -10.68 -7.65
C PRO A 267 6.43 -10.52 -7.16
N GLN A 268 6.22 -10.06 -5.92
CA GLN A 268 4.88 -9.74 -5.39
C GLN A 268 4.46 -8.31 -5.72
N GLU A 269 5.42 -7.46 -6.08
CA GLU A 269 5.18 -6.04 -6.35
C GLU A 269 5.04 -5.74 -7.85
N VAL A 270 5.72 -6.51 -8.72
CA VAL A 270 5.74 -6.28 -10.17
C VAL A 270 5.48 -7.58 -10.93
N VAL A 271 5.11 -7.44 -12.19
CA VAL A 271 4.89 -8.60 -13.09
C VAL A 271 6.26 -9.08 -13.60
N PRO A 272 6.67 -10.33 -13.34
CA PRO A 272 8.00 -10.83 -13.70
C PRO A 272 8.34 -10.78 -15.19
N SER A 273 7.34 -10.67 -16.08
CA SER A 273 7.54 -10.52 -17.52
C SER A 273 7.75 -9.08 -17.99
N TRP A 274 7.80 -8.12 -17.10
CA TRP A 274 8.11 -6.74 -17.45
C TRP A 274 9.58 -6.59 -17.90
N PRO A 275 9.92 -5.50 -18.64
CA PRO A 275 11.28 -5.25 -19.04
C PRO A 275 12.26 -5.20 -17.87
N ALA A 276 13.47 -5.73 -18.05
CA ALA A 276 14.47 -5.88 -16.99
C ALA A 276 14.74 -4.57 -16.22
N ALA A 277 14.84 -3.44 -16.91
CA ALA A 277 15.08 -2.14 -16.28
C ALA A 277 13.97 -1.74 -15.27
N ALA A 278 12.71 -2.16 -15.50
CA ALA A 278 11.63 -1.92 -14.55
C ALA A 278 11.75 -2.83 -13.31
N LEU A 279 12.12 -4.11 -13.50
CA LEU A 279 12.36 -5.04 -12.41
C LEU A 279 13.57 -4.60 -11.56
N GLU A 280 14.62 -4.10 -12.19
CA GLU A 280 15.82 -3.56 -11.55
C GLU A 280 15.50 -2.29 -10.74
N ALA A 281 14.72 -1.36 -11.31
CA ALA A 281 14.24 -0.17 -10.59
C ALA A 281 13.41 -0.55 -9.36
N GLN A 282 12.51 -1.54 -9.49
CA GLN A 282 11.73 -2.03 -8.36
C GLN A 282 12.61 -2.70 -7.30
N ALA A 283 13.62 -3.47 -7.69
CA ALA A 283 14.55 -4.11 -6.75
C ALA A 283 15.31 -3.06 -5.92
N VAL A 284 15.81 -1.99 -6.57
CA VAL A 284 16.49 -0.87 -5.87
C VAL A 284 15.51 -0.13 -4.96
N ALA A 285 14.30 0.15 -5.42
CA ALA A 285 13.27 0.84 -4.62
C ALA A 285 12.88 0.00 -3.39
N ALA A 286 12.63 -1.30 -3.55
CA ALA A 286 12.28 -2.21 -2.46
C ALA A 286 13.42 -2.36 -1.44
N ARG A 287 14.67 -2.46 -1.90
CA ARG A 287 15.88 -2.50 -1.06
C ARG A 287 16.02 -1.23 -0.24
N THR A 288 15.89 -0.08 -0.88
CA THR A 288 16.03 1.22 -0.23
C THR A 288 14.93 1.42 0.81
N TYR A 289 13.68 1.08 0.49
CA TYR A 289 12.56 1.12 1.43
C TYR A 289 12.80 0.22 2.65
N ALA A 290 13.28 -1.02 2.43
CA ALA A 290 13.59 -1.95 3.51
C ALA A 290 14.66 -1.37 4.44
N LEU A 291 15.77 -0.86 3.90
CA LEU A 291 16.85 -0.24 4.70
C LEU A 291 16.36 0.98 5.48
N HIS A 292 15.57 1.86 4.86
CA HIS A 292 14.96 3.00 5.53
C HIS A 292 14.08 2.54 6.70
N THR A 293 13.23 1.53 6.47
CA THR A 293 12.32 1.00 7.50
C THR A 293 13.07 0.30 8.63
N MET A 294 14.15 -0.42 8.32
CA MET A 294 15.03 -1.02 9.32
C MET A 294 15.65 0.05 10.24
N GLU A 295 16.07 1.18 9.69
CA GLU A 295 16.62 2.30 10.48
C GLU A 295 15.55 2.88 11.41
N GLN A 296 14.31 3.08 10.93
CA GLN A 296 13.18 3.58 11.73
C GLN A 296 12.73 2.61 12.82
N ASN A 297 12.93 1.30 12.62
CA ASN A 297 12.54 0.25 13.53
C ASN A 297 13.72 -0.32 14.34
N LYS A 298 14.86 0.37 14.34
CA LYS A 298 16.01 0.01 15.16
C LYS A 298 15.61 -0.09 16.63
N GLY A 299 15.96 -1.21 17.28
CA GLY A 299 15.57 -1.49 18.66
C GLY A 299 14.20 -2.16 18.84
N LYS A 300 13.38 -2.27 17.78
CA LYS A 300 12.15 -3.09 17.81
C LYS A 300 12.48 -4.56 17.57
N PHE A 301 11.50 -5.44 17.82
CA PHE A 301 11.69 -6.88 17.65
C PHE A 301 11.72 -7.32 16.20
N TYR A 302 11.10 -6.57 15.31
CA TYR A 302 11.12 -6.80 13.87
C TYR A 302 11.23 -5.46 13.11
N ASP A 303 11.65 -5.54 11.87
CA ASP A 303 11.84 -4.37 11.01
C ASP A 303 10.63 -4.12 10.13
N VAL A 304 10.08 -5.19 9.54
CA VAL A 304 8.94 -5.15 8.61
C VAL A 304 7.97 -6.28 8.91
N SER A 305 6.70 -6.13 8.54
CA SER A 305 5.74 -7.22 8.44
C SER A 305 5.72 -7.79 7.04
N ASN A 306 5.26 -9.04 6.89
CA ASN A 306 5.07 -9.71 5.59
C ASN A 306 3.75 -9.34 4.90
N SER A 307 3.13 -8.23 5.28
CA SER A 307 1.82 -7.76 4.82
C SER A 307 1.93 -6.45 4.05
N THR A 308 0.80 -5.98 3.53
CA THR A 308 0.66 -4.68 2.85
C THR A 308 0.96 -3.46 3.72
N ASP A 309 1.14 -3.62 5.03
CA ASP A 309 1.57 -2.53 5.91
C ASP A 309 3.02 -2.09 5.62
N HIS A 310 3.85 -3.04 5.12
CA HIS A 310 5.21 -2.79 4.68
C HIS A 310 5.41 -3.33 3.27
N GLN A 311 5.90 -4.58 3.11
CA GLN A 311 6.12 -5.24 1.83
C GLN A 311 5.58 -6.67 1.87
N VAL A 312 4.80 -7.06 0.87
CA VAL A 312 4.32 -8.44 0.76
C VAL A 312 5.52 -9.35 0.55
N TYR A 313 5.74 -10.26 1.50
CA TYR A 313 6.83 -11.21 1.49
C TYR A 313 6.29 -12.64 1.48
N SER A 314 6.54 -13.37 0.40
CA SER A 314 6.01 -14.71 0.18
C SER A 314 7.03 -15.83 0.42
N GLY A 315 8.25 -15.49 0.86
CA GLY A 315 9.33 -16.47 1.01
C GLY A 315 9.72 -17.11 -0.32
N VAL A 316 10.24 -18.33 -0.27
CA VAL A 316 10.78 -19.06 -1.43
C VAL A 316 9.70 -19.33 -2.50
N SER A 317 8.48 -19.59 -2.10
CA SER A 317 7.39 -19.91 -3.04
C SER A 317 7.00 -18.72 -3.95
N GLY A 318 7.36 -17.50 -3.55
CA GLY A 318 7.09 -16.30 -4.33
C GLY A 318 8.21 -15.92 -5.30
N GLU A 319 9.38 -16.59 -5.26
CA GLU A 319 10.55 -16.23 -6.06
C GLU A 319 10.34 -16.46 -7.56
N SER A 320 10.91 -15.56 -8.37
CA SER A 320 10.90 -15.64 -9.84
C SER A 320 12.31 -15.39 -10.37
N GLN A 321 12.73 -16.16 -11.36
CA GLN A 321 14.06 -16.03 -11.95
C GLN A 321 14.35 -14.63 -12.50
N ALA A 322 13.36 -14.03 -13.19
CA ALA A 322 13.53 -12.70 -13.77
C ALA A 322 13.76 -11.62 -12.71
N THR A 323 12.99 -11.65 -11.62
CA THR A 323 13.15 -10.70 -10.52
C THR A 323 14.39 -11.00 -9.67
N THR A 324 14.75 -12.27 -9.49
CA THR A 324 16.01 -12.67 -8.84
C THR A 324 17.22 -12.13 -9.61
N ASN A 325 17.19 -12.22 -10.94
CA ASN A 325 18.25 -11.65 -11.78
C ASN A 325 18.35 -10.11 -11.61
N ALA A 326 17.23 -9.42 -11.54
CA ALA A 326 17.19 -7.97 -11.33
C ALA A 326 17.73 -7.56 -9.94
N VAL A 327 17.38 -8.32 -8.89
CA VAL A 327 17.92 -8.13 -7.54
C VAL A 327 19.44 -8.33 -7.54
N ASN A 328 19.94 -9.42 -8.14
CA ASN A 328 21.37 -9.73 -8.21
C ASN A 328 22.15 -8.67 -8.99
N LYS A 329 21.63 -8.23 -10.15
CA LYS A 329 22.28 -7.20 -10.97
C LYS A 329 22.40 -5.86 -10.23
N THR A 330 21.44 -5.54 -9.39
CA THR A 330 21.40 -4.29 -8.61
C THR A 330 21.85 -4.48 -7.16
N LYS A 331 22.51 -5.62 -6.83
CA LYS A 331 22.91 -5.96 -5.47
C LYS A 331 23.64 -4.80 -4.78
N GLY A 332 23.15 -4.45 -3.58
CA GLY A 332 23.71 -3.40 -2.73
C GLY A 332 23.46 -1.97 -3.22
N ILE A 333 22.83 -1.74 -4.38
CA ILE A 333 22.54 -0.39 -4.88
C ILE A 333 21.32 0.18 -4.13
N VAL A 334 21.50 1.38 -3.55
CA VAL A 334 20.53 2.07 -2.69
C VAL A 334 20.40 3.51 -3.14
N MET A 335 19.19 4.06 -3.06
CA MET A 335 18.91 5.48 -3.26
C MET A 335 19.12 6.25 -1.96
N LEU A 336 19.97 7.27 -2.01
CA LEU A 336 20.28 8.14 -0.87
C LEU A 336 19.83 9.57 -1.16
N TYR A 337 19.37 10.25 -0.12
CA TYR A 337 19.24 11.70 -0.02
C TYR A 337 19.87 12.13 1.31
N ASP A 338 20.73 13.13 1.30
CA ASP A 338 21.52 13.54 2.48
C ASP A 338 22.23 12.36 3.17
N GLN A 339 22.87 11.51 2.37
CA GLN A 339 23.64 10.32 2.79
C GLN A 339 22.81 9.23 3.51
N ARG A 340 21.48 9.30 3.52
CA ARG A 340 20.60 8.34 4.16
C ARG A 340 19.70 7.65 3.13
N PRO A 341 19.37 6.36 3.33
CA PRO A 341 18.37 5.68 2.51
C PRO A 341 17.03 6.44 2.53
N ILE A 342 16.50 6.77 1.37
CA ILE A 342 15.22 7.46 1.26
C ILE A 342 14.05 6.55 1.65
N ASN A 343 12.92 7.12 2.05
CA ASN A 343 11.65 6.41 2.08
C ASN A 343 11.17 6.21 0.64
N ALA A 344 11.67 5.15 0.00
CA ALA A 344 11.48 4.87 -1.41
C ALA A 344 10.08 4.31 -1.68
N LEU A 345 9.06 5.14 -1.52
CA LEU A 345 7.67 4.77 -1.75
C LEU A 345 7.43 4.46 -3.23
N PHE A 346 6.56 3.51 -3.48
CA PHE A 346 6.08 3.17 -4.80
C PHE A 346 4.61 2.76 -4.76
N HIS A 347 3.94 2.84 -5.89
CA HIS A 347 2.52 2.52 -6.03
C HIS A 347 2.25 1.91 -7.41
N SER A 348 1.10 1.27 -7.57
CA SER A 348 0.80 0.52 -8.79
C SER A 348 0.78 1.42 -10.04
N ASP A 349 -0.02 2.50 -10.02
CA ASP A 349 -0.28 3.29 -11.23
C ASP A 349 -0.52 4.76 -10.86
N GLY A 350 0.27 5.67 -11.42
CA GLY A 350 0.18 7.11 -11.14
C GLY A 350 -1.01 7.81 -11.80
N GLY A 351 -1.59 7.20 -12.83
CA GLY A 351 -2.70 7.80 -13.57
C GLY A 351 -2.29 8.97 -14.46
N GLY A 352 -1.02 9.04 -14.86
CA GLY A 352 -0.44 10.06 -15.75
C GLY A 352 0.38 11.14 -15.03
N TYR A 353 0.31 11.22 -13.70
CA TYR A 353 1.13 12.14 -12.90
C TYR A 353 1.23 11.64 -11.45
N THR A 354 2.43 11.68 -10.85
CA THR A 354 2.62 11.39 -9.43
C THR A 354 2.32 12.62 -8.59
N GLU A 355 2.25 12.49 -7.25
CA GLU A 355 1.85 13.58 -6.37
C GLU A 355 3.01 14.08 -5.49
N ASP A 356 2.96 15.34 -5.08
CA ASP A 356 3.83 15.89 -4.05
C ASP A 356 3.46 15.33 -2.68
N SER A 357 4.47 14.97 -1.88
CA SER A 357 4.25 14.44 -0.53
C SER A 357 3.51 15.40 0.39
N VAL A 358 3.70 16.70 0.23
CA VAL A 358 2.99 17.73 1.01
C VAL A 358 1.48 17.69 0.81
N ASN A 359 1.02 17.33 -0.39
CA ASN A 359 -0.40 17.24 -0.71
C ASN A 359 -1.08 15.97 -0.16
N VAL A 360 -0.29 14.93 0.17
CA VAL A 360 -0.79 13.66 0.69
C VAL A 360 -0.59 13.57 2.21
N TRP A 361 0.57 13.98 2.71
CA TRP A 361 0.95 13.85 4.13
C TRP A 361 1.04 15.15 4.90
N GLY A 362 0.95 16.30 4.20
CA GLY A 362 1.15 17.61 4.82
C GLY A 362 2.62 17.96 5.11
N SER A 363 3.57 17.09 4.76
CA SER A 363 5.01 17.30 4.94
C SER A 363 5.70 17.26 3.59
N ASP A 364 6.56 18.25 3.34
CA ASP A 364 7.35 18.32 2.11
C ASP A 364 8.60 17.43 2.23
N VAL A 365 8.59 16.33 1.47
CA VAL A 365 9.73 15.41 1.37
C VAL A 365 10.45 15.70 0.05
N PRO A 366 11.70 16.20 0.07
CA PRO A 366 12.37 16.76 -1.11
C PRO A 366 12.47 15.80 -2.31
N TYR A 367 12.60 14.51 -2.05
CA TYR A 367 12.72 13.48 -3.09
C TYR A 367 11.37 12.86 -3.52
N LEU A 368 10.23 13.26 -2.91
CA LEU A 368 8.87 12.79 -3.26
C LEU A 368 8.06 13.94 -3.88
N LYS A 369 8.45 14.33 -5.08
CA LYS A 369 7.80 15.37 -5.88
C LYS A 369 6.94 14.78 -6.97
N GLY A 370 5.86 15.49 -7.32
CA GLY A 370 5.01 15.11 -8.44
C GLY A 370 5.74 15.25 -9.77
N VAL A 371 5.69 14.19 -10.57
CA VAL A 371 6.30 14.15 -11.90
C VAL A 371 5.34 13.52 -12.91
N LYS A 372 5.55 13.81 -14.19
CA LYS A 372 4.82 13.15 -15.28
C LYS A 372 5.00 11.64 -15.16
N ASP A 373 3.89 10.91 -15.25
CA ASP A 373 3.88 9.45 -15.26
C ASP A 373 3.51 8.90 -16.64
N PHE A 374 3.98 7.71 -16.94
CA PHE A 374 3.84 7.08 -18.26
C PHE A 374 2.80 5.97 -18.28
N SER A 375 2.06 5.77 -17.19
CA SER A 375 1.08 4.69 -17.01
C SER A 375 -0.25 4.91 -17.76
N THR A 376 -0.44 6.04 -18.45
CA THR A 376 -1.66 6.32 -19.21
C THR A 376 -1.91 5.28 -20.30
N GLY A 377 -3.10 4.71 -20.32
CA GLY A 377 -3.46 3.65 -21.29
C GLY A 377 -3.22 2.22 -20.80
N THR A 378 -2.65 2.03 -19.62
CA THR A 378 -2.55 0.71 -18.99
C THR A 378 -3.92 0.22 -18.50
N SER A 379 -4.05 -1.08 -18.25
CA SER A 379 -5.30 -1.71 -17.78
C SER A 379 -5.76 -1.20 -16.41
N THR A 380 -4.87 -0.59 -15.63
CA THR A 380 -5.14 -0.05 -14.30
C THR A 380 -5.42 1.45 -14.30
N SER A 381 -5.14 2.14 -15.41
CA SER A 381 -5.13 3.61 -15.46
C SER A 381 -6.51 4.25 -15.40
N ASN A 382 -7.57 3.53 -15.77
CA ASN A 382 -8.94 4.09 -15.75
C ASN A 382 -9.91 3.16 -15.02
N TRP A 383 -10.80 3.73 -14.23
CA TRP A 383 -11.84 2.99 -13.52
C TRP A 383 -13.08 3.86 -13.25
N THR A 384 -14.23 3.21 -13.12
CA THR A 384 -15.48 3.86 -12.73
C THR A 384 -16.19 3.02 -11.68
N VAL A 385 -16.68 3.66 -10.64
CA VAL A 385 -17.54 3.08 -9.61
C VAL A 385 -18.88 3.76 -9.69
N THR A 386 -19.97 2.98 -9.71
CA THR A 386 -21.33 3.49 -9.68
C THR A 386 -21.94 3.20 -8.31
N THR A 387 -22.55 4.20 -7.71
CA THR A 387 -23.23 4.10 -6.42
C THR A 387 -24.48 4.98 -6.42
N SER A 388 -25.30 4.88 -5.38
CA SER A 388 -26.44 5.80 -5.19
C SER A 388 -26.09 6.89 -4.17
N ARG A 389 -26.84 8.01 -4.21
CA ARG A 389 -26.79 9.05 -3.18
C ARG A 389 -26.95 8.46 -1.78
N GLN A 390 -27.92 7.57 -1.57
CA GLN A 390 -28.18 6.95 -0.27
C GLN A 390 -26.99 6.09 0.21
N ALA A 391 -26.37 5.32 -0.68
CA ALA A 391 -25.19 4.53 -0.34
C ALA A 391 -23.99 5.41 0.00
N LEU A 392 -23.80 6.54 -0.69
CA LEU A 392 -22.78 7.53 -0.37
C LEU A 392 -23.04 8.16 1.01
N GLU A 393 -24.27 8.60 1.28
CA GLU A 393 -24.69 9.10 2.59
C GLU A 393 -24.45 8.08 3.71
N SER A 394 -24.78 6.81 3.49
CA SER A 394 -24.55 5.72 4.45
C SER A 394 -23.08 5.50 4.76
N LYS A 395 -22.21 5.53 3.74
CA LYS A 395 -20.76 5.41 3.91
C LYS A 395 -20.17 6.59 4.70
N LEU A 396 -20.61 7.81 4.41
CA LEU A 396 -20.19 9.00 5.17
C LEU A 396 -20.67 8.93 6.63
N ASN A 397 -21.90 8.50 6.87
CA ASN A 397 -22.44 8.32 8.22
C ASN A 397 -21.65 7.28 9.02
N ALA A 398 -21.36 6.12 8.42
CA ALA A 398 -20.57 5.06 9.05
C ALA A 398 -19.15 5.53 9.44
N ALA A 399 -18.60 6.50 8.70
CA ALA A 399 -17.30 7.13 8.99
C ALA A 399 -17.41 8.36 9.93
N SER A 400 -18.57 8.63 10.54
CA SER A 400 -18.82 9.83 11.35
C SER A 400 -18.62 11.15 10.58
N LYS A 401 -18.88 11.13 9.27
CA LYS A 401 -18.79 12.26 8.34
C LYS A 401 -20.16 12.63 7.74
N GLY A 402 -21.25 12.16 8.34
CA GLY A 402 -22.60 12.39 7.85
C GLY A 402 -23.03 13.84 7.89
N VAL A 403 -23.77 14.27 6.87
CA VAL A 403 -24.32 15.63 6.72
C VAL A 403 -25.85 15.62 6.47
N GLY A 404 -26.49 14.50 6.78
CA GLY A 404 -27.88 14.27 6.43
C GLY A 404 -28.05 13.99 4.93
N LYS A 405 -29.11 14.49 4.31
CA LYS A 405 -29.33 14.34 2.86
C LYS A 405 -28.36 15.24 2.10
N LEU A 406 -27.56 14.68 1.21
CA LEU A 406 -26.57 15.41 0.43
C LEU A 406 -27.24 16.40 -0.52
N LYS A 407 -26.75 17.63 -0.55
CA LYS A 407 -27.14 18.69 -1.49
C LYS A 407 -26.10 18.90 -2.58
N SER A 408 -24.81 18.92 -2.18
CA SER A 408 -23.70 19.10 -3.12
C SER A 408 -22.37 18.63 -2.54
N ILE A 409 -21.39 18.46 -3.43
CA ILE A 409 -19.99 18.24 -3.09
C ILE A 409 -19.21 19.47 -3.57
N GLN A 410 -18.53 20.16 -2.67
CA GLN A 410 -17.62 21.24 -3.01
C GLN A 410 -16.26 20.64 -3.29
N LEU A 411 -15.89 20.59 -4.57
CA LEU A 411 -14.66 20.03 -5.10
C LEU A 411 -14.38 20.68 -6.45
N THR A 412 -13.17 21.15 -6.66
CA THR A 412 -12.72 21.64 -7.98
C THR A 412 -12.75 20.47 -8.99
N PRO A 413 -13.38 20.62 -10.16
CA PRO A 413 -13.34 19.61 -11.20
C PRO A 413 -11.90 19.24 -11.57
N LEU A 414 -11.68 17.97 -11.94
CA LEU A 414 -10.36 17.48 -12.32
C LEU A 414 -9.84 18.25 -13.54
N GLY A 415 -8.74 18.96 -13.34
CA GLY A 415 -8.04 19.76 -14.35
C GLY A 415 -6.90 18.99 -15.03
N LYS A 416 -6.04 19.73 -15.73
CA LYS A 416 -4.82 19.19 -16.34
C LYS A 416 -3.80 18.87 -15.24
N PRO A 417 -3.02 17.77 -15.38
CA PRO A 417 -1.90 17.49 -14.48
C PRO A 417 -0.89 18.65 -14.45
N GLY A 418 -0.25 18.87 -13.30
CA GLY A 418 0.65 19.99 -13.04
C GLY A 418 -0.05 21.26 -12.51
N GLN A 419 -1.39 21.28 -12.46
CA GLN A 419 -2.16 22.40 -11.94
C GLN A 419 -2.75 22.07 -10.57
N GLN A 420 -2.19 22.68 -9.54
CA GLN A 420 -2.68 22.53 -8.16
C GLN A 420 -3.80 23.52 -7.86
N THR A 421 -4.80 23.09 -7.08
CA THR A 421 -5.85 23.94 -6.50
C THR A 421 -5.83 23.84 -4.97
N TYR A 422 -6.75 24.55 -4.31
CA TYR A 422 -6.84 24.47 -2.84
C TYR A 422 -7.20 23.06 -2.35
N ASP A 423 -7.99 22.30 -3.12
CA ASP A 423 -8.53 20.98 -2.78
C ASP A 423 -7.94 19.83 -3.61
N ARG A 424 -7.10 20.14 -4.62
CA ARG A 424 -6.38 19.14 -5.42
C ARG A 424 -4.88 19.41 -5.46
N GLY A 425 -4.10 18.34 -5.47
CA GLY A 425 -2.66 18.38 -5.64
C GLY A 425 -2.23 18.54 -7.10
N VAL A 426 -0.91 18.53 -7.34
CA VAL A 426 -0.32 18.74 -8.68
C VAL A 426 -0.70 17.65 -9.69
N SER A 427 -0.98 16.44 -9.24
CA SER A 427 -1.47 15.35 -10.08
C SER A 427 -2.98 15.45 -10.38
N GLY A 428 -3.69 16.35 -9.70
CA GLY A 428 -5.16 16.41 -9.66
C GLY A 428 -5.79 15.54 -8.58
N ARG A 429 -4.99 14.82 -7.76
CA ARG A 429 -5.49 14.03 -6.63
C ARG A 429 -6.17 14.92 -5.61
N ILE A 430 -7.27 14.43 -5.04
CA ILE A 430 -8.04 15.14 -4.03
C ILE A 430 -7.22 15.22 -2.75
N LYS A 431 -6.96 16.44 -2.26
CA LYS A 431 -6.45 16.72 -0.92
C LYS A 431 -7.57 16.68 0.10
N SER A 432 -8.70 17.31 -0.24
CA SER A 432 -9.93 17.30 0.56
C SER A 432 -11.15 17.57 -0.30
N ALA A 433 -12.32 17.07 0.13
CA ALA A 433 -13.61 17.39 -0.48
C ALA A 433 -14.62 17.74 0.62
N THR A 434 -15.44 18.78 0.41
CA THR A 434 -16.46 19.20 1.36
C THR A 434 -17.84 18.73 0.90
N PHE A 435 -18.49 17.91 1.72
CA PHE A 435 -19.85 17.43 1.52
C PHE A 435 -20.81 18.36 2.23
N ILE A 436 -21.85 18.83 1.53
CA ILE A 436 -22.86 19.75 2.02
C ILE A 436 -24.21 19.03 1.99
N GLY A 437 -24.93 19.04 3.09
CA GLY A 437 -26.21 18.35 3.24
C GLY A 437 -27.21 19.11 4.07
N THR A 438 -28.31 18.45 4.46
CA THR A 438 -29.41 19.04 5.25
C THR A 438 -29.03 19.31 6.70
N SER A 439 -28.03 18.59 7.24
CA SER A 439 -27.57 18.70 8.63
C SER A 439 -26.21 19.42 8.74
N GLY A 440 -25.81 20.20 7.72
CA GLY A 440 -24.59 20.97 7.73
C GLY A 440 -23.61 20.56 6.63
N LYS A 441 -22.31 20.77 6.91
CA LYS A 441 -21.21 20.42 6.00
C LYS A 441 -20.09 19.71 6.73
N THR A 442 -19.36 18.84 6.02
CA THR A 442 -18.17 18.16 6.52
C THR A 442 -17.09 18.12 5.44
N THR A 443 -15.84 18.31 5.82
CA THR A 443 -14.68 18.18 4.93
C THR A 443 -14.00 16.86 5.24
N VAL A 444 -13.64 16.10 4.21
CA VAL A 444 -13.01 14.80 4.28
C VAL A 444 -11.72 14.84 3.47
N ASP A 445 -10.61 14.43 4.09
CA ASP A 445 -9.31 14.32 3.42
C ASP A 445 -9.35 13.26 2.32
N GLY A 446 -8.55 13.43 1.28
CA GLY A 446 -8.54 12.56 0.10
C GLY A 446 -8.30 11.08 0.45
N ASP A 447 -7.32 10.76 1.30
CA ASP A 447 -7.03 9.38 1.71
C ASP A 447 -8.15 8.77 2.56
N ALA A 448 -8.73 9.56 3.47
CA ALA A 448 -9.90 9.14 4.23
C ALA A 448 -11.09 8.88 3.28
N LEU A 449 -11.33 9.76 2.31
CA LEU A 449 -12.39 9.61 1.32
C LEU A 449 -12.18 8.37 0.44
N ARG A 450 -10.96 8.15 -0.03
CA ARG A 450 -10.56 6.93 -0.76
C ARG A 450 -10.91 5.67 0.05
N SER A 451 -10.57 5.66 1.33
CA SER A 451 -10.81 4.53 2.24
C SER A 451 -12.31 4.32 2.51
N ILE A 452 -13.06 5.39 2.82
CA ILE A 452 -14.51 5.37 3.07
C ILE A 452 -15.26 4.80 1.86
N LEU A 453 -14.86 5.21 0.67
CA LEU A 453 -15.53 4.80 -0.56
C LEU A 453 -15.00 3.48 -1.14
N GLY A 454 -13.83 2.98 -0.69
CA GLY A 454 -13.19 1.77 -1.19
C GLY A 454 -12.62 1.95 -2.60
N LEU A 455 -11.99 3.11 -2.89
CA LEU A 455 -11.52 3.47 -4.22
C LEU A 455 -10.05 3.10 -4.44
N LYS A 456 -9.66 2.99 -5.71
CA LYS A 456 -8.30 2.60 -6.11
C LYS A 456 -7.27 3.71 -5.85
N SER A 457 -7.64 4.98 -5.99
CA SER A 457 -6.77 6.14 -5.80
C SER A 457 -7.58 7.34 -5.29
N THR A 458 -6.90 8.44 -5.01
CA THR A 458 -7.51 9.77 -4.74
C THR A 458 -7.66 10.62 -6.00
N LEU A 459 -7.26 10.10 -7.18
CA LEU A 459 -7.36 10.78 -8.46
C LEU A 459 -8.69 10.43 -9.13
N PHE A 460 -9.75 11.16 -8.78
CA PHE A 460 -11.10 10.92 -9.33
C PHE A 460 -11.97 12.19 -9.28
N ASP A 461 -13.14 12.07 -9.93
CA ASP A 461 -14.21 13.08 -9.83
C ASP A 461 -15.59 12.43 -9.73
N PHE A 462 -16.58 13.23 -9.31
CA PHE A 462 -17.97 12.82 -9.16
C PHE A 462 -18.82 13.30 -10.32
N TYR A 463 -19.77 12.46 -10.74
CA TYR A 463 -20.74 12.76 -11.81
C TYR A 463 -22.12 12.32 -11.33
N VAL A 464 -22.89 13.26 -10.78
CA VAL A 464 -24.25 12.98 -10.28
C VAL A 464 -25.22 12.98 -11.46
N ASN A 465 -25.93 11.88 -11.68
CA ASN A 465 -26.87 11.63 -12.78
C ASN A 465 -26.30 11.74 -14.22
N HIS A 466 -24.98 11.96 -14.35
CA HIS A 466 -24.29 12.07 -15.64
C HIS A 466 -23.29 10.92 -15.78
N ASN A 467 -23.61 9.91 -16.59
CA ASN A 467 -22.69 8.80 -16.81
C ASN A 467 -21.50 9.25 -17.69
N PRO A 468 -20.27 9.30 -17.15
CA PRO A 468 -19.12 9.79 -17.89
C PRO A 468 -18.67 8.87 -19.04
N ALA A 469 -19.19 7.64 -19.12
CA ALA A 469 -18.96 6.73 -20.24
C ALA A 469 -19.83 7.03 -21.46
N LYS A 470 -20.93 7.79 -21.29
CA LYS A 470 -21.92 8.10 -22.34
C LYS A 470 -21.77 9.51 -22.94
N GLY A 471 -20.69 10.23 -22.61
CA GLY A 471 -20.45 11.58 -23.15
C GLY A 471 -19.28 12.28 -22.49
N THR A 472 -18.91 13.44 -23.03
CA THR A 472 -17.85 14.33 -22.54
C THR A 472 -18.34 15.21 -21.38
N GLY A 473 -19.26 14.70 -20.55
CA GLY A 473 -19.86 15.47 -19.46
C GLY A 473 -18.80 16.00 -18.48
N LYS A 474 -18.93 17.29 -18.16
CA LYS A 474 -18.19 17.90 -17.05
C LYS A 474 -18.61 17.23 -15.74
N ALA A 475 -17.69 17.18 -14.78
CA ALA A 475 -18.00 16.77 -13.42
C ALA A 475 -19.22 17.55 -12.89
N TYR A 476 -20.16 16.85 -12.27
CA TYR A 476 -21.37 17.45 -11.73
C TYR A 476 -21.57 17.01 -10.29
N HIS A 477 -21.62 17.94 -9.38
CA HIS A 477 -21.51 17.73 -7.95
C HIS A 477 -22.78 18.05 -7.17
N SER A 478 -23.90 18.37 -7.84
CA SER A 478 -25.17 18.73 -7.19
C SER A 478 -26.18 17.58 -7.23
N PHE A 479 -26.87 17.38 -6.12
CA PHE A 479 -27.91 16.38 -5.94
C PHE A 479 -29.28 17.00 -6.07
N THR A 480 -30.18 16.44 -6.87
CA THR A 480 -31.52 16.94 -7.16
C THR A 480 -32.62 16.02 -6.67
N GLY A 481 -32.34 14.70 -6.59
CA GLY A 481 -33.34 13.70 -6.27
C GLY A 481 -32.89 12.70 -5.18
N LYS A 482 -33.85 11.99 -4.60
CA LYS A 482 -33.60 10.93 -3.62
C LYS A 482 -32.83 9.75 -4.23
N ASN A 483 -33.10 9.45 -5.49
CA ASN A 483 -32.59 8.29 -6.22
C ASN A 483 -31.42 8.66 -7.15
N ASP A 484 -30.73 9.78 -6.89
CA ASP A 484 -29.60 10.20 -7.70
C ASP A 484 -28.54 9.12 -7.77
N THR A 485 -28.08 8.85 -9.00
CA THR A 485 -26.96 7.95 -9.28
C THR A 485 -25.66 8.75 -9.26
N VAL A 486 -24.66 8.21 -8.59
CA VAL A 486 -23.33 8.82 -8.49
C VAL A 486 -22.34 7.94 -9.23
N TYR A 487 -21.74 8.47 -10.27
CA TYR A 487 -20.60 7.85 -10.95
C TYR A 487 -19.32 8.50 -10.42
N ILE A 488 -18.38 7.68 -9.99
CA ILE A 488 -17.06 8.10 -9.55
C ILE A 488 -16.07 7.60 -10.59
N LYS A 489 -15.60 8.48 -11.46
CA LYS A 489 -14.60 8.17 -12.48
C LYS A 489 -13.23 8.57 -11.98
N GLY A 490 -12.31 7.63 -11.97
CA GLY A 490 -10.97 7.86 -11.47
C GLY A 490 -9.87 7.23 -12.32
N HIS A 491 -8.64 7.57 -11.97
CA HIS A 491 -7.43 7.19 -12.67
C HIS A 491 -6.38 6.68 -11.70
N GLY A 492 -5.53 5.76 -12.18
CA GLY A 492 -4.44 5.20 -11.42
C GLY A 492 -4.87 4.32 -10.23
N TRP A 493 -3.87 3.78 -9.55
CA TRP A 493 -4.03 2.90 -8.39
C TRP A 493 -2.91 3.14 -7.37
N GLY A 494 -3.28 3.54 -6.17
CA GLY A 494 -2.36 3.81 -5.07
C GLY A 494 -2.33 5.27 -4.64
N HIS A 495 -1.42 5.56 -3.72
CA HIS A 495 -1.28 6.88 -3.08
C HIS A 495 -0.67 7.96 -3.99
N GLY A 496 0.01 7.59 -5.06
CA GLY A 496 0.60 8.52 -6.03
C GLY A 496 1.99 9.05 -5.68
N LEU A 497 2.60 8.64 -4.57
CA LEU A 497 3.93 9.11 -4.17
C LEU A 497 5.05 8.22 -4.68
N GLY A 498 6.14 8.81 -5.13
CA GLY A 498 7.33 8.11 -5.63
C GLY A 498 7.07 7.34 -6.91
N MET A 499 7.67 6.16 -7.08
CA MET A 499 7.66 5.43 -8.34
C MET A 499 6.30 4.78 -8.66
N SER A 500 5.76 5.07 -9.85
CA SER A 500 4.67 4.34 -10.48
C SER A 500 5.21 3.05 -11.10
N GLN A 501 4.72 1.90 -10.66
CA GLN A 501 5.20 0.59 -11.15
C GLN A 501 4.86 0.39 -12.64
N TRP A 502 3.63 0.67 -13.06
CA TRP A 502 3.24 0.65 -14.47
C TRP A 502 3.97 1.73 -15.27
N GLY A 503 4.16 2.93 -14.69
CA GLY A 503 4.94 3.99 -15.33
C GLY A 503 6.38 3.60 -15.54
N ALA A 504 7.03 2.95 -14.58
CA ALA A 504 8.38 2.39 -14.71
C ALA A 504 8.46 1.33 -15.82
N ALA A 505 7.44 0.44 -15.91
CA ALA A 505 7.37 -0.55 -16.98
C ALA A 505 7.24 0.10 -18.38
N GLU A 506 6.40 1.13 -18.52
CA GLU A 506 6.25 1.86 -19.78
C GLU A 506 7.50 2.70 -20.13
N MET A 507 8.20 3.26 -19.15
CA MET A 507 9.50 3.89 -19.37
C MET A 507 10.53 2.87 -19.86
N ALA A 508 10.60 1.70 -19.21
CA ALA A 508 11.57 0.67 -19.55
C ALA A 508 11.45 0.15 -20.99
N LYS A 509 10.25 0.19 -21.59
CA LYS A 509 10.03 -0.13 -23.01
C LYS A 509 10.69 0.86 -23.98
N ARG A 510 11.08 2.03 -23.48
CA ARG A 510 11.71 3.11 -24.24
C ARG A 510 13.24 3.13 -24.12
N ALA A 511 13.80 2.20 -23.34
CA ALA A 511 15.24 2.07 -23.21
C ALA A 511 15.87 1.74 -24.56
N ASN A 512 17.00 2.37 -24.86
CA ASN A 512 17.76 2.01 -26.04
C ASN A 512 18.26 0.56 -25.92
N PRO A 513 18.28 -0.21 -27.01
CA PRO A 513 18.91 -1.52 -27.00
C PRO A 513 20.36 -1.43 -26.49
N GLY A 514 20.69 -2.23 -25.48
CA GLY A 514 22.03 -2.22 -24.86
C GLY A 514 22.20 -1.27 -23.67
N ASP A 515 21.25 -0.40 -23.35
CA ASP A 515 21.30 0.37 -22.09
C ASP A 515 20.99 -0.52 -20.89
N THR A 516 22.04 -1.11 -20.35
CA THR A 516 21.93 -2.01 -19.18
C THR A 516 21.68 -1.28 -17.87
N ASN A 517 21.71 0.05 -17.86
CA ASN A 517 21.56 0.89 -16.66
C ASN A 517 20.32 1.80 -16.66
N TYR A 518 19.41 1.58 -17.60
CA TYR A 518 18.21 2.42 -17.75
C TYR A 518 17.34 2.49 -16.47
N TYR A 519 17.43 1.49 -15.58
CA TYR A 519 16.79 1.54 -14.26
C TYR A 519 17.18 2.78 -13.45
N GLN A 520 18.40 3.31 -13.62
CA GLN A 520 18.84 4.54 -12.97
C GLN A 520 18.09 5.77 -13.48
N THR A 521 17.79 5.80 -14.78
CA THR A 521 16.97 6.84 -15.42
C THR A 521 15.55 6.82 -14.86
N ILE A 522 14.95 5.63 -14.72
CA ILE A 522 13.64 5.45 -14.10
C ILE A 522 13.65 5.96 -12.66
N LEU A 523 14.62 5.57 -11.84
CA LEU A 523 14.68 5.97 -10.45
C LEU A 523 14.87 7.48 -10.28
N ARG A 524 15.76 8.10 -11.05
CA ARG A 524 15.97 9.56 -11.01
C ARG A 524 14.78 10.36 -11.54
N HIS A 525 13.95 9.77 -12.37
CA HIS A 525 12.71 10.38 -12.82
C HIS A 525 11.68 10.48 -11.67
N TYR A 526 11.50 9.42 -10.88
CA TYR A 526 10.48 9.38 -9.83
C TYR A 526 10.94 9.88 -8.46
N TYR A 527 12.25 9.93 -8.22
CA TYR A 527 12.81 10.40 -6.94
C TYR A 527 13.81 11.53 -7.19
N SER A 528 13.40 12.75 -6.84
CA SER A 528 14.15 13.97 -7.12
C SER A 528 15.41 14.07 -6.26
N GLY A 529 16.53 14.48 -6.85
CA GLY A 529 17.76 14.81 -6.12
C GLY A 529 18.47 13.64 -5.42
N ILE A 530 18.13 12.39 -5.77
CA ILE A 530 18.76 11.20 -5.19
C ILE A 530 20.16 10.93 -5.77
N THR A 531 20.98 10.28 -4.96
CA THR A 531 22.19 9.60 -5.42
C THR A 531 22.02 8.10 -5.31
N LEU A 532 22.57 7.37 -6.30
CA LEU A 532 22.62 5.91 -6.27
C LEU A 532 24.01 5.49 -5.79
N LYS A 533 24.07 4.66 -4.74
CA LYS A 533 25.33 4.19 -4.14
C LYS A 533 25.25 2.71 -3.85
N LYS A 534 26.34 1.99 -4.14
CA LYS A 534 26.52 0.60 -3.68
C LYS A 534 26.97 0.64 -2.22
N MET A 535 26.19 0.02 -1.32
CA MET A 535 26.40 0.10 0.14
C MET A 535 27.16 -1.12 0.70
N TYR A 536 27.07 -2.27 0.04
CA TYR A 536 27.70 -3.52 0.40
C TYR A 536 27.98 -4.41 -0.82
#